data_a09720264d00cf22281d1db5ed9a9adf
#
_entry.id   a09720264d00cf22281d1db5ed9a9adf
#
_cell.length_a   1.000
_cell.length_b   1.000
_cell.length_c   1.000
_cell.angle_alpha   90.00
_cell.angle_beta   90.00
_cell.angle_gamma   90.00
#
_symmetry.space_group_name_H-M   'P 1'
#
loop_
_entity.id
_entity.type
_entity.pdbx_description
1 polymer ?
#
loop_
_entity_poly.entity_id
_entity_poly.type
_entity_poly.pdbx_seq_one_letter_code
_entity_poly.pdbx_strand_id
1 'polypeptide(L)'
;MAATIKEIAERAGVSTTTVSNVIHGKTKKVSPATIQKIEGLIREMGYVQKMGLRVLNKESSQLIAVVINYHKDFRDSILGDPFYGKLIGFIEEYVRKMGYYLIFYSAKDVEDIFRMVMGWDVDGVIALSFSRRNCEKIYQLIQKPIVSVDAYGELEEGQGNHVVNIGLDDESGGYMMTKYLLECGYEHIKVCAGRDSGVDHLRYLGAQRAVDELADGRQKLQFVALGMNYAKRRDSYAWLMQRRKPKTALFFLSDVYALEAVSFLCDRGLHIPQDLGVAISVLRNFQRRV
;
A
#
# COMPACT_ATOMS: atom_id res chain seq x y z
N MET A 1 -25.76 24.95 15.65
CA MET A 1 -24.40 25.55 15.61
C MET A 1 -23.50 24.69 16.49
N ALA A 2 -22.23 24.49 16.13
CA ALA A 2 -21.30 23.74 16.99
C ALA A 2 -20.97 24.56 18.24
N ALA A 3 -20.95 23.90 19.40
CA ALA A 3 -20.61 24.55 20.66
C ALA A 3 -19.23 25.18 20.64
N THR A 4 -19.04 26.22 21.44
CA THR A 4 -17.75 26.95 21.55
C THR A 4 -17.14 26.75 22.95
N ILE A 5 -15.82 26.93 23.05
CA ILE A 5 -15.11 26.90 24.34
C ILE A 5 -15.74 27.92 25.32
N LYS A 6 -16.21 29.06 24.82
CA LYS A 6 -16.82 30.11 25.62
C LYS A 6 -18.15 29.62 26.27
N GLU A 7 -19.01 29.00 25.50
CA GLU A 7 -20.28 28.44 25.99
C GLU A 7 -20.08 27.33 27.01
N ILE A 8 -19.05 26.45 26.78
CA ILE A 8 -18.70 25.41 27.75
C ILE A 8 -18.18 26.05 29.04
N ALA A 9 -17.35 27.09 28.97
CA ALA A 9 -16.80 27.79 30.11
C ALA A 9 -17.91 28.45 30.96
N GLU A 10 -18.86 29.11 30.29
CA GLU A 10 -20.04 29.72 30.93
C GLU A 10 -20.89 28.66 31.66
N ARG A 11 -21.21 27.54 31.02
CA ARG A 11 -21.99 26.45 31.65
C ARG A 11 -21.21 25.73 32.75
N ALA A 12 -19.90 25.58 32.62
CA ALA A 12 -19.07 24.98 33.66
C ALA A 12 -18.82 25.89 34.86
N GLY A 13 -18.99 27.21 34.70
CA GLY A 13 -18.66 28.21 35.70
C GLY A 13 -17.14 28.41 35.89
N VAL A 14 -16.38 28.29 34.83
CA VAL A 14 -14.93 28.40 34.85
C VAL A 14 -14.43 29.33 33.72
N SER A 15 -13.12 29.65 33.70
CA SER A 15 -12.56 30.42 32.62
C SER A 15 -12.39 29.59 31.31
N THR A 16 -12.40 30.27 30.17
CA THR A 16 -12.10 29.62 28.87
C THR A 16 -10.72 28.96 28.87
N THR A 17 -9.76 29.52 29.60
CA THR A 17 -8.41 28.95 29.81
C THR A 17 -8.49 27.60 30.54
N THR A 18 -9.37 27.46 31.55
CA THR A 18 -9.56 26.22 32.28
C THR A 18 -10.16 25.14 31.38
N VAL A 19 -11.15 25.48 30.55
CA VAL A 19 -11.71 24.56 29.56
C VAL A 19 -10.67 24.14 28.53
N SER A 20 -9.90 25.11 28.01
CA SER A 20 -8.80 24.84 27.07
C SER A 20 -7.75 23.92 27.70
N ASN A 21 -7.35 24.14 28.95
CA ASN A 21 -6.41 23.29 29.66
C ASN A 21 -6.92 21.83 29.80
N VAL A 22 -8.20 21.62 30.06
CA VAL A 22 -8.80 20.28 30.13
C VAL A 22 -8.80 19.63 28.77
N ILE A 23 -9.20 20.34 27.71
CA ILE A 23 -9.19 19.84 26.33
C ILE A 23 -7.78 19.38 25.91
N HIS A 24 -6.75 20.10 26.33
CA HIS A 24 -5.34 19.82 25.98
C HIS A 24 -4.59 18.95 27.01
N GLY A 25 -5.29 18.33 27.95
CA GLY A 25 -4.69 17.45 28.97
C GLY A 25 -3.78 18.16 29.99
N LYS A 26 -3.76 19.50 30.01
CA LYS A 26 -2.97 20.32 30.97
C LYS A 26 -3.69 20.45 32.33
N THR A 27 -4.00 19.31 32.93
CA THR A 27 -4.94 19.22 34.07
C THR A 27 -4.29 19.38 35.44
N LYS A 28 -2.96 19.53 35.56
CA LYS A 28 -2.23 19.58 36.84
C LYS A 28 -2.78 20.59 37.87
N LYS A 29 -3.45 21.65 37.41
CA LYS A 29 -4.01 22.72 38.25
C LYS A 29 -5.56 22.75 38.25
N VAL A 30 -6.21 21.69 37.78
CA VAL A 30 -7.66 21.60 37.67
C VAL A 30 -8.16 20.43 38.55
N SER A 31 -9.19 20.65 39.37
CA SER A 31 -9.71 19.60 40.21
C SER A 31 -10.37 18.46 39.42
N PRO A 32 -10.30 17.20 39.89
CA PRO A 32 -10.93 16.08 39.19
C PRO A 32 -12.42 16.31 38.91
N ALA A 33 -13.15 16.90 39.86
CA ALA A 33 -14.57 17.22 39.70
C ALA A 33 -14.81 18.23 38.56
N THR A 34 -13.94 19.24 38.44
CA THR A 34 -14.03 20.24 37.37
C THR A 34 -13.71 19.58 36.00
N ILE A 35 -12.73 18.69 35.96
CA ILE A 35 -12.38 17.94 34.71
C ILE A 35 -13.60 17.14 34.25
N GLN A 36 -14.19 16.31 35.13
CA GLN A 36 -15.38 15.51 34.81
C GLN A 36 -16.56 16.36 34.34
N LYS A 37 -16.79 17.52 34.99
CA LYS A 37 -17.84 18.44 34.57
C LYS A 37 -17.62 18.99 33.17
N ILE A 38 -16.40 19.42 32.85
CA ILE A 38 -16.06 19.96 31.54
C ILE A 38 -16.15 18.86 30.47
N GLU A 39 -15.62 17.67 30.70
CA GLU A 39 -15.71 16.55 29.77
C GLU A 39 -17.16 16.12 29.51
N GLY A 40 -18.00 16.15 30.52
CA GLY A 40 -19.44 15.92 30.40
C GLY A 40 -20.11 16.94 29.47
N LEU A 41 -19.83 18.23 29.70
CA LEU A 41 -20.37 19.32 28.87
C LEU A 41 -19.84 19.25 27.42
N ILE A 42 -18.57 18.90 27.20
CA ILE A 42 -17.99 18.69 25.86
C ILE A 42 -18.82 17.63 25.11
N ARG A 43 -19.11 16.49 25.75
CA ARG A 43 -19.93 15.41 25.14
C ARG A 43 -21.37 15.83 24.91
N GLU A 44 -22.02 16.45 25.93
CA GLU A 44 -23.41 16.88 25.86
C GLU A 44 -23.64 17.93 24.75
N MET A 45 -22.74 18.89 24.67
CA MET A 45 -22.86 20.00 23.73
C MET A 45 -22.29 19.67 22.32
N GLY A 46 -21.71 18.48 22.13
CA GLY A 46 -21.14 18.07 20.86
C GLY A 46 -19.97 18.98 20.41
N TYR A 47 -19.16 19.45 21.35
CA TYR A 47 -18.00 20.29 21.00
C TYR A 47 -16.94 19.46 20.30
N VAL A 48 -16.53 19.94 19.12
CA VAL A 48 -15.40 19.38 18.38
C VAL A 48 -14.39 20.49 18.13
N GLN A 49 -13.15 20.26 18.56
CA GLN A 49 -12.05 21.20 18.32
C GLN A 49 -11.76 21.30 16.83
N LYS A 50 -11.80 22.51 16.27
CA LYS A 50 -11.47 22.73 14.86
C LYS A 50 -9.97 22.49 14.63
N MET A 51 -9.66 21.75 13.57
CA MET A 51 -8.29 21.37 13.23
C MET A 51 -7.35 22.56 13.10
N GLY A 52 -7.80 23.67 12.50
CA GLY A 52 -7.00 24.89 12.38
C GLY A 52 -6.56 25.52 13.74
N LEU A 53 -7.32 25.28 14.82
CA LEU A 53 -6.92 25.73 16.17
C LEU A 53 -5.82 24.84 16.76
N ARG A 54 -5.78 23.56 16.42
CA ARG A 54 -4.72 22.63 16.82
C ARG A 54 -3.37 23.04 16.21
N VAL A 55 -3.37 23.27 14.92
CA VAL A 55 -2.17 23.70 14.18
C VAL A 55 -1.62 25.02 14.73
N LEU A 56 -2.50 26.00 15.00
CA LEU A 56 -2.09 27.27 15.60
C LEU A 56 -1.45 27.10 16.99
N ASN A 57 -1.87 26.11 17.77
CA ASN A 57 -1.32 25.80 19.08
C ASN A 57 -0.05 24.94 19.03
N LYS A 58 0.49 24.63 17.85
CA LYS A 58 1.60 23.67 17.64
C LYS A 58 1.33 22.28 18.22
N GLU A 59 0.09 21.85 18.19
CA GLU A 59 -0.32 20.52 18.56
C GLU A 59 -0.31 19.59 17.34
N SER A 60 -0.25 18.28 17.60
CA SER A 60 -0.39 17.28 16.54
C SER A 60 -1.65 17.53 15.71
N SER A 61 -1.54 17.50 14.39
CA SER A 61 -2.69 17.61 13.48
C SER A 61 -3.61 16.40 13.57
N GLN A 62 -3.10 15.28 14.10
CA GLN A 62 -3.73 13.96 14.08
C GLN A 62 -4.05 13.49 12.64
N LEU A 63 -3.26 13.94 11.66
CA LEU A 63 -3.39 13.53 10.28
C LEU A 63 -2.23 12.61 9.89
N ILE A 64 -2.56 11.47 9.31
CA ILE A 64 -1.62 10.60 8.61
C ILE A 64 -1.95 10.65 7.13
N ALA A 65 -0.95 10.94 6.30
CA ALA A 65 -1.10 10.91 4.86
C ALA A 65 -0.73 9.53 4.32
N VAL A 66 -1.63 8.91 3.57
CA VAL A 66 -1.32 7.78 2.69
C VAL A 66 -1.08 8.33 1.30
N VAL A 67 0.15 8.31 0.85
CA VAL A 67 0.54 8.77 -0.48
C VAL A 67 0.84 7.58 -1.37
N ILE A 68 0.41 7.66 -2.62
CA ILE A 68 0.68 6.62 -3.59
C ILE A 68 1.26 7.20 -4.87
N ASN A 69 2.33 6.56 -5.36
CA ASN A 69 2.91 6.87 -6.66
C ASN A 69 2.10 6.16 -7.74
N TYR A 70 1.22 6.90 -8.38
CA TYR A 70 0.29 6.37 -9.35
C TYR A 70 0.46 7.01 -10.73
N HIS A 71 0.75 6.17 -11.72
CA HIS A 71 0.76 6.58 -13.13
C HIS A 71 -0.53 6.13 -13.81
N LYS A 72 -1.30 7.08 -14.35
CA LYS A 72 -2.59 6.84 -15.03
C LYS A 72 -2.54 5.79 -16.13
N ASP A 73 -1.36 5.58 -16.74
CA ASP A 73 -1.18 4.66 -17.85
C ASP A 73 -1.39 3.18 -17.48
N PHE A 74 -1.49 2.87 -16.19
CA PHE A 74 -1.54 1.49 -15.69
C PHE A 74 -2.91 1.02 -15.22
N ARG A 75 -3.76 1.93 -14.72
CA ARG A 75 -5.01 1.54 -14.04
C ARG A 75 -6.06 2.63 -14.15
N ASP A 76 -7.31 2.22 -14.31
CA ASP A 76 -8.44 3.16 -14.36
C ASP A 76 -8.72 3.82 -12.99
N SER A 77 -8.45 3.10 -11.90
CA SER A 77 -8.60 3.60 -10.53
C SER A 77 -7.73 2.79 -9.56
N ILE A 78 -6.97 3.48 -8.71
CA ILE A 78 -6.15 2.82 -7.68
C ILE A 78 -6.99 2.17 -6.59
N LEU A 79 -8.09 2.79 -6.19
CA LEU A 79 -9.02 2.25 -5.20
C LEU A 79 -9.85 1.09 -5.76
N GLY A 80 -9.95 0.98 -7.07
CA GLY A 80 -10.55 -0.16 -7.76
C GLY A 80 -9.61 -1.37 -7.83
N ASP A 81 -8.32 -1.20 -7.58
CA ASP A 81 -7.39 -2.31 -7.44
C ASP A 81 -7.63 -3.01 -6.10
N PRO A 82 -7.97 -4.31 -6.12
CA PRO A 82 -8.36 -5.01 -4.89
C PRO A 82 -7.25 -5.10 -3.83
N PHE A 83 -5.98 -5.06 -4.24
CA PHE A 83 -4.85 -5.04 -3.30
C PHE A 83 -4.77 -3.69 -2.57
N TYR A 84 -4.71 -2.59 -3.33
CA TYR A 84 -4.60 -1.26 -2.73
C TYR A 84 -5.87 -0.85 -1.98
N GLY A 85 -7.06 -1.16 -2.51
CA GLY A 85 -8.31 -0.89 -1.82
C GLY A 85 -8.37 -1.56 -0.44
N LYS A 86 -7.96 -2.83 -0.36
CA LYS A 86 -7.93 -3.58 0.89
C LYS A 86 -6.84 -3.09 1.84
N LEU A 87 -5.63 -2.81 1.33
CA LEU A 87 -4.52 -2.27 2.11
C LEU A 87 -4.88 -0.92 2.73
N ILE A 88 -5.43 0.00 1.93
CA ILE A 88 -5.84 1.33 2.42
C ILE A 88 -6.96 1.21 3.45
N GLY A 89 -7.91 0.28 3.25
CA GLY A 89 -8.96 0.00 4.24
C GLY A 89 -8.40 -0.47 5.59
N PHE A 90 -7.41 -1.37 5.60
CA PHE A 90 -6.75 -1.78 6.83
C PHE A 90 -5.96 -0.64 7.48
N ILE A 91 -5.23 0.14 6.68
CA ILE A 91 -4.49 1.31 7.19
C ILE A 91 -5.47 2.29 7.85
N GLU A 92 -6.61 2.60 7.19
CA GLU A 92 -7.63 3.51 7.74
C GLU A 92 -8.15 3.01 9.10
N GLU A 93 -8.49 1.73 9.18
CA GLU A 93 -9.01 1.14 10.41
C GLU A 93 -8.02 1.30 11.59
N TYR A 94 -6.72 1.04 11.36
CA TYR A 94 -5.70 1.19 12.39
C TYR A 94 -5.42 2.66 12.72
N VAL A 95 -5.30 3.52 11.74
CA VAL A 95 -5.10 4.97 11.92
C VAL A 95 -6.24 5.56 12.75
N ARG A 96 -7.48 5.19 12.45
CA ARG A 96 -8.68 5.62 13.21
C ARG A 96 -8.71 5.06 14.64
N LYS A 97 -8.32 3.79 14.86
CA LYS A 97 -8.20 3.19 16.20
C LYS A 97 -7.18 3.91 17.08
N MET A 98 -6.13 4.46 16.48
CA MET A 98 -5.12 5.25 17.16
C MET A 98 -5.52 6.72 17.38
N GLY A 99 -6.74 7.10 16.99
CA GLY A 99 -7.26 8.47 17.15
C GLY A 99 -6.76 9.46 16.10
N TYR A 100 -6.25 8.97 14.98
CA TYR A 100 -5.81 9.77 13.84
C TYR A 100 -6.85 9.77 12.72
N TYR A 101 -6.75 10.74 11.82
CA TYR A 101 -7.48 10.80 10.56
C TYR A 101 -6.54 10.48 9.40
N LEU A 102 -7.07 9.89 8.34
CA LEU A 102 -6.31 9.52 7.17
C LEU A 102 -6.62 10.48 6.01
N ILE A 103 -5.57 11.02 5.37
CA ILE A 103 -5.66 11.70 4.09
C ILE A 103 -5.06 10.78 3.04
N PHE A 104 -5.87 10.41 2.02
CA PHE A 104 -5.37 9.67 0.86
C PHE A 104 -5.01 10.64 -0.26
N TYR A 105 -3.82 10.50 -0.83
CA TYR A 105 -3.33 11.36 -1.89
C TYR A 105 -2.57 10.58 -2.97
N SER A 106 -3.03 10.72 -4.22
CA SER A 106 -2.34 10.16 -5.38
C SER A 106 -1.41 11.22 -5.94
N ALA A 107 -0.11 11.02 -5.74
CA ALA A 107 0.92 12.00 -6.10
C ALA A 107 1.48 11.74 -7.49
N LYS A 108 1.77 12.82 -8.21
CA LYS A 108 2.44 12.78 -9.51
C LYS A 108 3.96 12.75 -9.36
N ASP A 109 4.48 13.47 -8.38
CA ASP A 109 5.91 13.63 -8.12
C ASP A 109 6.15 13.94 -6.63
N VAL A 110 7.42 14.08 -6.27
CA VAL A 110 7.85 14.35 -4.88
C VAL A 110 7.44 15.76 -4.41
N GLU A 111 7.45 16.73 -5.30
CA GLU A 111 7.05 18.11 -5.02
C GLU A 111 5.55 18.22 -4.70
N ASP A 112 4.72 17.42 -5.36
CA ASP A 112 3.29 17.30 -5.05
C ASP A 112 3.07 16.81 -3.62
N ILE A 113 3.85 15.79 -3.20
CA ILE A 113 3.79 15.26 -1.83
C ILE A 113 4.21 16.34 -0.84
N PHE A 114 5.32 17.05 -1.10
CA PHE A 114 5.78 18.13 -0.26
C PHE A 114 4.70 19.19 -0.04
N ARG A 115 4.09 19.69 -1.12
CA ARG A 115 3.02 20.70 -1.01
C ARG A 115 1.83 20.20 -0.19
N MET A 116 1.41 18.96 -0.39
CA MET A 116 0.31 18.36 0.36
C MET A 116 0.67 18.21 1.84
N VAL A 117 1.81 17.61 2.16
CA VAL A 117 2.26 17.35 3.54
C VAL A 117 2.41 18.65 4.33
N MET A 118 3.04 19.65 3.73
CA MET A 118 3.25 20.95 4.38
C MET A 118 1.96 21.76 4.48
N GLY A 119 1.10 21.70 3.46
CA GLY A 119 -0.16 22.44 3.45
C GLY A 119 -1.17 21.92 4.49
N TRP A 120 -1.16 20.62 4.77
CA TRP A 120 -2.05 19.98 5.76
C TRP A 120 -1.37 19.76 7.13
N ASP A 121 -0.06 20.02 7.22
CA ASP A 121 0.76 19.78 8.42
C ASP A 121 0.57 18.37 9.01
N VAL A 122 0.62 17.34 8.15
CA VAL A 122 0.41 15.96 8.59
C VAL A 122 1.52 15.51 9.56
N ASP A 123 1.18 14.62 10.50
CA ASP A 123 2.12 14.13 11.51
C ASP A 123 3.04 13.03 10.98
N GLY A 124 2.64 12.32 9.92
CA GLY A 124 3.42 11.27 9.29
C GLY A 124 2.87 10.84 7.94
N VAL A 125 3.68 10.08 7.20
CA VAL A 125 3.38 9.64 5.85
C VAL A 125 3.53 8.12 5.73
N ILE A 126 2.56 7.48 5.09
CA ILE A 126 2.65 6.10 4.63
C ILE A 126 2.76 6.14 3.10
N ALA A 127 3.90 5.71 2.57
CA ALA A 127 4.22 5.78 1.15
C ALA A 127 4.00 4.42 0.47
N LEU A 128 3.16 4.36 -0.56
CA LEU A 128 2.82 3.14 -1.29
C LEU A 128 3.38 3.20 -2.71
N SER A 129 4.01 2.13 -3.18
CA SER A 129 4.56 1.99 -4.55
C SER A 129 5.62 3.02 -4.92
N PHE A 130 6.45 3.40 -3.98
CA PHE A 130 7.64 4.23 -4.23
C PHE A 130 8.90 3.38 -4.25
N SER A 131 9.96 3.88 -4.93
CA SER A 131 11.30 3.35 -4.72
C SER A 131 11.86 3.83 -3.37
N ARG A 132 12.78 3.05 -2.79
CA ARG A 132 13.48 3.45 -1.54
C ARG A 132 14.14 4.81 -1.68
N ARG A 133 14.79 5.05 -2.83
CA ARG A 133 15.39 6.35 -3.17
C ARG A 133 14.39 7.50 -3.10
N ASN A 134 13.18 7.33 -3.65
CA ASN A 134 12.16 8.38 -3.62
C ASN A 134 11.60 8.60 -2.21
N CYS A 135 11.43 7.54 -1.42
CA CYS A 135 11.03 7.67 -0.03
C CYS A 135 12.04 8.49 0.79
N GLU A 136 13.33 8.26 0.60
CA GLU A 136 14.38 9.05 1.27
C GLU A 136 14.40 10.51 0.80
N LYS A 137 14.20 10.79 -0.50
CA LYS A 137 14.06 12.16 -1.00
C LYS A 137 12.85 12.87 -0.37
N ILE A 138 11.73 12.19 -0.24
CA ILE A 138 10.54 12.72 0.42
C ILE A 138 10.88 13.03 1.89
N TYR A 139 11.53 12.10 2.60
CA TYR A 139 11.92 12.31 3.99
C TYR A 139 12.83 13.55 4.15
N GLN A 140 13.84 13.69 3.30
CA GLN A 140 14.76 14.84 3.34
C GLN A 140 14.03 16.18 3.18
N LEU A 141 12.97 16.22 2.38
CA LEU A 141 12.19 17.43 2.13
C LEU A 141 11.21 17.75 3.27
N ILE A 142 10.51 16.74 3.79
CA ILE A 142 9.42 16.99 4.73
C ILE A 142 9.83 16.88 6.20
N GLN A 143 10.91 16.16 6.51
CA GLN A 143 11.42 15.92 7.87
C GLN A 143 10.32 15.38 8.84
N LYS A 144 9.39 14.59 8.31
CA LYS A 144 8.33 13.91 9.06
C LYS A 144 8.56 12.40 9.02
N PRO A 145 8.06 11.63 10.00
CA PRO A 145 8.15 10.17 9.95
C PRO A 145 7.53 9.61 8.67
N ILE A 146 8.24 8.68 8.02
CA ILE A 146 7.76 7.97 6.83
C ILE A 146 7.87 6.47 7.06
N VAL A 147 6.79 5.75 6.74
CA VAL A 147 6.79 4.31 6.57
C VAL A 147 6.45 4.02 5.11
N SER A 148 7.27 3.24 4.42
CA SER A 148 6.97 2.77 3.07
C SER A 148 6.44 1.33 3.09
N VAL A 149 5.56 1.02 2.14
CA VAL A 149 5.08 -0.34 1.89
C VAL A 149 5.55 -0.76 0.51
N ASP A 150 6.23 -1.91 0.46
CA ASP A 150 6.80 -2.49 -0.75
C ASP A 150 7.69 -1.50 -1.52
N ALA A 151 8.52 -0.72 -0.80
CA ALA A 151 9.52 0.12 -1.44
C ALA A 151 10.68 -0.75 -1.98
N TYR A 152 11.02 -0.52 -3.22
CA TYR A 152 11.98 -1.31 -3.99
C TYR A 152 13.22 -0.51 -4.40
N GLY A 153 14.23 -1.23 -4.87
CA GLY A 153 15.49 -0.67 -5.33
C GLY A 153 16.46 -0.35 -4.19
N GLU A 154 17.66 0.01 -4.58
CA GLU A 154 18.72 0.35 -3.65
C GLU A 154 18.74 1.84 -3.32
N LEU A 155 19.36 2.19 -2.22
CA LEU A 155 19.68 3.57 -1.87
C LEU A 155 20.91 4.01 -2.66
N GLU A 156 21.00 5.30 -3.01
CA GLU A 156 22.22 5.86 -3.57
C GLU A 156 23.32 5.89 -2.50
N GLU A 157 24.57 5.81 -2.96
CA GLU A 157 25.72 5.95 -2.08
C GLU A 157 25.66 7.27 -1.32
N GLY A 158 25.77 7.22 0.01
CA GLY A 158 25.64 8.39 0.89
C GLY A 158 24.21 8.80 1.26
N GLN A 159 23.16 8.13 0.74
CA GLN A 159 21.79 8.32 1.24
C GLN A 159 21.65 7.65 2.61
N GLY A 160 21.06 8.37 3.57
CA GLY A 160 20.65 7.80 4.86
C GLY A 160 19.48 6.83 4.70
N ASN A 161 19.33 5.94 5.68
CA ASN A 161 18.19 5.01 5.75
C ASN A 161 17.26 5.45 6.90
N HIS A 162 16.48 6.49 6.65
CA HIS A 162 15.57 7.10 7.65
C HIS A 162 14.14 6.59 7.54
N VAL A 163 13.81 5.96 6.41
CA VAL A 163 12.46 5.46 6.12
C VAL A 163 12.36 4.00 6.49
N VAL A 164 11.39 3.67 7.34
CA VAL A 164 11.06 2.27 7.64
C VAL A 164 10.31 1.67 6.46
N ASN A 165 10.82 0.59 5.88
CA ASN A 165 10.13 -0.16 4.82
C ASN A 165 9.50 -1.43 5.38
N ILE A 166 8.24 -1.64 5.07
CA ILE A 166 7.49 -2.87 5.36
C ILE A 166 7.14 -3.52 4.02
N GLY A 167 7.41 -4.79 3.87
CA GLY A 167 7.11 -5.50 2.62
C GLY A 167 7.16 -7.01 2.80
N LEU A 168 6.83 -7.69 1.73
CA LEU A 168 6.95 -9.15 1.63
C LEU A 168 8.37 -9.52 1.19
N ASP A 169 8.77 -10.75 1.46
CA ASP A 169 9.96 -11.35 0.87
C ASP A 169 9.60 -11.86 -0.54
N ASP A 170 9.57 -10.90 -1.48
CA ASP A 170 9.14 -11.14 -2.85
C ASP A 170 10.08 -12.07 -3.59
N GLU A 171 11.38 -12.00 -3.33
CA GLU A 171 12.36 -12.89 -3.94
C GLU A 171 12.14 -14.35 -3.49
N SER A 172 11.97 -14.57 -2.19
CA SER A 172 11.63 -15.91 -1.68
C SER A 172 10.29 -16.40 -2.20
N GLY A 173 9.31 -15.50 -2.37
CA GLY A 173 8.02 -15.84 -2.98
C GLY A 173 8.15 -16.33 -4.42
N GLY A 174 8.96 -15.63 -5.22
CA GLY A 174 9.28 -16.03 -6.61
C GLY A 174 10.01 -17.37 -6.68
N TYR A 175 10.99 -17.55 -5.79
CA TYR A 175 11.75 -18.79 -5.66
C TYR A 175 10.84 -19.98 -5.32
N MET A 176 10.05 -19.89 -4.26
CA MET A 176 9.18 -20.96 -3.79
C MET A 176 8.16 -21.37 -4.84
N MET A 177 7.52 -20.43 -5.53
CA MET A 177 6.56 -20.75 -6.57
C MET A 177 7.23 -21.43 -7.76
N THR A 178 8.40 -20.95 -8.19
CA THR A 178 9.12 -21.55 -9.30
C THR A 178 9.63 -22.94 -8.95
N LYS A 179 10.16 -23.14 -7.74
CA LYS A 179 10.51 -24.47 -7.22
C LYS A 179 9.32 -25.43 -7.31
N TYR A 180 8.15 -25.02 -6.83
CA TYR A 180 6.93 -25.83 -6.91
C TYR A 180 6.57 -26.19 -8.35
N LEU A 181 6.67 -25.24 -9.29
CA LEU A 181 6.40 -25.53 -10.71
C LEU A 181 7.41 -26.52 -11.30
N LEU A 182 8.68 -26.45 -10.93
CA LEU A 182 9.72 -27.41 -11.32
C LEU A 182 9.40 -28.82 -10.77
N GLU A 183 8.99 -28.91 -9.50
CA GLU A 183 8.57 -30.15 -8.86
C GLU A 183 7.32 -30.76 -9.50
N CYS A 184 6.42 -29.93 -10.02
CA CYS A 184 5.26 -30.38 -10.83
C CYS A 184 5.65 -30.83 -12.24
N GLY A 185 6.91 -30.76 -12.63
CA GLY A 185 7.43 -31.25 -13.92
C GLY A 185 7.28 -30.26 -15.09
N TYR A 186 7.02 -28.98 -14.83
CA TYR A 186 7.02 -27.96 -15.87
C TYR A 186 8.44 -27.68 -16.36
N GLU A 187 8.61 -27.60 -17.69
CA GLU A 187 9.90 -27.38 -18.35
C GLU A 187 10.03 -25.95 -18.91
N HIS A 188 8.90 -25.29 -19.19
CA HIS A 188 8.86 -23.94 -19.73
C HIS A 188 8.07 -23.04 -18.80
N ILE A 189 8.76 -22.24 -17.97
CA ILE A 189 8.13 -21.32 -17.03
C ILE A 189 8.19 -19.90 -17.62
N LYS A 190 7.04 -19.29 -17.79
CA LYS A 190 6.90 -17.91 -18.24
C LYS A 190 6.39 -17.04 -17.11
N VAL A 191 7.24 -16.18 -16.57
CA VAL A 191 6.89 -15.20 -15.54
C VAL A 191 6.23 -14.00 -16.21
N CYS A 192 4.96 -13.76 -15.89
CA CYS A 192 4.11 -12.80 -16.57
C CYS A 192 3.76 -11.63 -15.63
N ALA A 193 4.19 -10.42 -15.98
CA ALA A 193 3.93 -9.20 -15.21
C ALA A 193 3.79 -7.99 -16.13
N GLY A 194 3.35 -6.86 -15.57
CA GLY A 194 3.23 -5.62 -16.34
C GLY A 194 4.59 -5.03 -16.72
N ARG A 195 5.58 -5.12 -15.83
CA ARG A 195 6.94 -4.61 -16.00
C ARG A 195 7.93 -5.48 -15.24
N ASP A 196 9.18 -5.50 -15.73
CA ASP A 196 10.31 -6.04 -14.99
C ASP A 196 10.92 -4.93 -14.10
N SER A 197 10.21 -4.58 -13.04
CA SER A 197 10.64 -3.54 -12.10
C SER A 197 9.95 -3.69 -10.74
N GLY A 198 10.52 -3.10 -9.70
CA GLY A 198 9.95 -3.11 -8.36
C GLY A 198 9.83 -4.51 -7.78
N VAL A 199 8.72 -4.78 -7.11
CA VAL A 199 8.42 -6.09 -6.51
C VAL A 199 8.34 -7.22 -7.54
N ASP A 200 7.87 -6.93 -8.75
CA ASP A 200 7.80 -7.92 -9.83
C ASP A 200 9.21 -8.37 -10.26
N HIS A 201 10.18 -7.44 -10.29
CA HIS A 201 11.58 -7.77 -10.55
C HIS A 201 12.17 -8.68 -9.46
N LEU A 202 11.91 -8.40 -8.18
CA LEU A 202 12.39 -9.24 -7.08
C LEU A 202 11.83 -10.67 -7.17
N ARG A 203 10.54 -10.80 -7.49
CA ARG A 203 9.91 -12.11 -7.72
C ARG A 203 10.53 -12.84 -8.91
N TYR A 204 10.86 -12.11 -9.99
CA TYR A 204 11.53 -12.69 -11.14
C TYR A 204 12.95 -13.14 -10.80
N LEU A 205 13.72 -12.36 -10.03
CA LEU A 205 15.04 -12.79 -9.53
C LEU A 205 14.96 -14.07 -8.69
N GLY A 206 13.96 -14.17 -7.82
CA GLY A 206 13.71 -15.40 -7.07
C GLY A 206 13.40 -16.59 -7.99
N ALA A 207 12.59 -16.37 -9.01
CA ALA A 207 12.29 -17.40 -10.01
C ALA A 207 13.56 -17.82 -10.79
N GLN A 208 14.41 -16.87 -11.16
CA GLN A 208 15.68 -17.12 -11.81
C GLN A 208 16.59 -17.99 -10.93
N ARG A 209 16.75 -17.60 -9.66
CA ARG A 209 17.56 -18.35 -8.69
C ARG A 209 17.06 -19.80 -8.54
N ALA A 210 15.74 -20.01 -8.49
CA ALA A 210 15.18 -21.36 -8.40
C ALA A 210 15.53 -22.22 -9.62
N VAL A 211 15.51 -21.65 -10.83
CA VAL A 211 15.91 -22.36 -12.03
C VAL A 211 17.42 -22.62 -12.05
N ASP A 212 18.23 -21.64 -11.67
CA ASP A 212 19.69 -21.78 -11.64
C ASP A 212 20.16 -22.87 -10.65
N GLU A 213 19.47 -23.00 -9.50
CA GLU A 213 19.82 -23.98 -8.47
C GLU A 213 19.22 -25.38 -8.70
N LEU A 214 18.03 -25.48 -9.27
CA LEU A 214 17.24 -26.71 -9.24
C LEU A 214 17.00 -27.33 -10.61
N ALA A 215 17.25 -26.59 -11.72
CA ALA A 215 17.02 -27.10 -13.05
C ALA A 215 18.11 -28.09 -13.50
N ASP A 216 17.72 -29.10 -14.29
CA ASP A 216 18.60 -30.10 -14.87
C ASP A 216 19.06 -29.78 -16.32
N GLY A 217 18.89 -28.52 -16.72
CA GLY A 217 19.23 -28.03 -18.07
C GLY A 217 18.11 -28.11 -19.10
N ARG A 218 17.00 -28.80 -18.79
CA ARG A 218 15.82 -28.86 -19.67
C ARG A 218 14.88 -27.67 -19.46
N GLN A 219 14.86 -27.15 -18.24
CA GLN A 219 13.97 -26.07 -17.84
C GLN A 219 14.44 -24.71 -18.39
N LYS A 220 13.44 -23.91 -18.78
CA LYS A 220 13.66 -22.57 -19.30
C LYS A 220 12.74 -21.58 -18.63
N LEU A 221 13.31 -20.50 -18.15
CA LEU A 221 12.59 -19.36 -17.60
C LEU A 221 12.59 -18.21 -18.62
N GLN A 222 11.46 -17.55 -18.73
CA GLN A 222 11.33 -16.35 -19.58
C GLN A 222 10.44 -15.34 -18.86
N PHE A 223 10.91 -14.09 -18.76
CA PHE A 223 10.05 -12.97 -18.39
C PHE A 223 9.20 -12.55 -19.59
N VAL A 224 7.90 -12.31 -19.36
CA VAL A 224 6.95 -11.85 -20.37
C VAL A 224 6.27 -10.59 -19.87
N ALA A 225 6.66 -9.46 -20.44
CA ALA A 225 5.95 -8.20 -20.19
C ALA A 225 4.56 -8.23 -20.84
N LEU A 226 3.54 -8.06 -20.02
CA LEU A 226 2.15 -7.97 -20.45
C LEU A 226 1.81 -6.54 -20.90
N GLY A 227 0.85 -6.41 -21.78
CA GLY A 227 0.37 -5.11 -22.22
C GLY A 227 -0.23 -4.27 -21.08
N MET A 228 -0.08 -2.96 -21.17
CA MET A 228 -0.47 -2.02 -20.11
C MET A 228 -1.98 -1.93 -19.88
N ASN A 229 -2.78 -2.05 -20.92
CA ASN A 229 -4.24 -2.05 -20.83
C ASN A 229 -4.80 -3.43 -21.21
N TYR A 230 -6.07 -3.67 -20.90
CA TYR A 230 -6.71 -4.96 -21.15
C TYR A 230 -6.65 -5.41 -22.61
N ALA A 231 -6.84 -4.51 -23.57
CA ALA A 231 -6.77 -4.86 -24.99
C ALA A 231 -5.38 -5.40 -25.37
N LYS A 232 -4.31 -4.70 -24.98
CA LYS A 232 -2.93 -5.15 -25.21
C LYS A 232 -2.58 -6.42 -24.44
N ARG A 233 -3.15 -6.61 -23.25
CA ARG A 233 -2.97 -7.87 -22.50
C ARG A 233 -3.63 -9.04 -23.21
N ARG A 234 -4.78 -8.85 -23.84
CA ARG A 234 -5.39 -9.89 -24.69
C ARG A 234 -4.47 -10.34 -25.82
N ASP A 235 -3.76 -9.40 -26.44
CA ASP A 235 -2.76 -9.73 -27.47
C ASP A 235 -1.60 -10.54 -26.86
N SER A 236 -1.15 -10.18 -25.66
CA SER A 236 -0.14 -10.94 -24.92
C SER A 236 -0.62 -12.36 -24.59
N TYR A 237 -1.87 -12.54 -24.16
CA TYR A 237 -2.45 -13.87 -23.89
C TYR A 237 -2.58 -14.70 -25.16
N ALA A 238 -2.99 -14.10 -26.27
CA ALA A 238 -3.03 -14.78 -27.57
C ALA A 238 -1.64 -15.24 -28.01
N TRP A 239 -0.63 -14.41 -27.84
CA TRP A 239 0.76 -14.74 -28.11
C TRP A 239 1.26 -15.89 -27.22
N LEU A 240 0.94 -15.88 -25.93
CA LEU A 240 1.28 -16.94 -24.97
C LEU A 240 0.63 -18.27 -25.37
N MET A 241 -0.64 -18.23 -25.76
CA MET A 241 -1.38 -19.40 -26.23
C MET A 241 -0.76 -20.04 -27.49
N GLN A 242 -0.45 -19.22 -28.50
CA GLN A 242 0.11 -19.70 -29.78
C GLN A 242 1.52 -20.27 -29.64
N ARG A 243 2.32 -19.75 -28.69
CA ARG A 243 3.73 -20.14 -28.47
C ARG A 243 3.93 -21.04 -27.27
N ARG A 244 2.85 -21.68 -26.79
CA ARG A 244 2.97 -22.67 -25.74
C ARG A 244 3.65 -23.95 -26.26
N LYS A 245 4.40 -24.56 -25.39
CA LYS A 245 5.00 -25.88 -25.61
C LYS A 245 4.39 -26.85 -24.60
N PRO A 246 4.51 -28.16 -24.79
CA PRO A 246 4.22 -29.10 -23.72
C PRO A 246 4.93 -28.72 -22.43
N LYS A 247 4.32 -28.99 -21.30
CA LYS A 247 4.87 -28.70 -19.97
C LYS A 247 5.19 -27.21 -19.75
N THR A 248 4.37 -26.30 -20.31
CA THR A 248 4.49 -24.86 -20.06
C THR A 248 3.64 -24.47 -18.86
N ALA A 249 4.17 -23.64 -17.95
CA ALA A 249 3.44 -22.91 -16.93
C ALA A 249 3.56 -21.42 -17.11
N LEU A 250 2.45 -20.71 -16.92
CA LEU A 250 2.40 -19.25 -16.81
C LEU A 250 2.37 -18.88 -15.34
N PHE A 251 3.38 -18.21 -14.87
CA PHE A 251 3.50 -17.71 -13.52
C PHE A 251 3.17 -16.21 -13.51
N PHE A 252 1.95 -15.86 -13.15
CA PHE A 252 1.52 -14.46 -13.07
C PHE A 252 1.90 -13.85 -11.73
N LEU A 253 2.47 -12.65 -11.77
CA LEU A 253 2.83 -11.88 -10.58
C LEU A 253 1.67 -11.02 -10.05
N SER A 254 0.53 -11.03 -10.75
CA SER A 254 -0.73 -10.41 -10.34
C SER A 254 -1.89 -11.37 -10.56
N ASP A 255 -2.75 -11.50 -9.57
CA ASP A 255 -3.97 -12.30 -9.65
C ASP A 255 -4.98 -11.76 -10.68
N VAL A 256 -5.06 -10.44 -10.85
CA VAL A 256 -5.89 -9.80 -11.89
C VAL A 256 -5.48 -10.31 -13.27
N TYR A 257 -4.18 -10.31 -13.56
CA TYR A 257 -3.68 -10.76 -14.86
C TYR A 257 -3.87 -12.28 -15.04
N ALA A 258 -3.73 -13.04 -13.96
CA ALA A 258 -3.99 -14.48 -14.00
C ALA A 258 -5.46 -14.78 -14.31
N LEU A 259 -6.40 -14.10 -13.64
CA LEU A 259 -7.84 -14.29 -13.86
C LEU A 259 -8.25 -13.90 -15.29
N GLU A 260 -7.76 -12.76 -15.78
CA GLU A 260 -7.98 -12.34 -17.18
C GLU A 260 -7.43 -13.39 -18.17
N ALA A 261 -6.23 -13.90 -17.90
CA ALA A 261 -5.60 -14.90 -18.77
C ALA A 261 -6.38 -16.23 -18.74
N VAL A 262 -6.75 -16.72 -17.57
CA VAL A 262 -7.53 -17.95 -17.43
C VAL A 262 -8.85 -17.86 -18.20
N SER A 263 -9.61 -16.76 -18.01
CA SER A 263 -10.84 -16.53 -18.75
C SER A 263 -10.60 -16.53 -20.26
N PHE A 264 -9.59 -15.74 -20.72
CA PHE A 264 -9.24 -15.63 -22.14
C PHE A 264 -8.84 -16.98 -22.77
N LEU A 265 -8.08 -17.79 -22.05
CA LEU A 265 -7.57 -19.08 -22.53
C LEU A 265 -8.67 -20.15 -22.54
N CYS A 266 -9.49 -20.23 -21.48
CA CYS A 266 -10.61 -21.15 -21.39
C CYS A 266 -11.68 -20.88 -22.46
N ASP A 267 -11.99 -19.60 -22.74
CA ASP A 267 -12.92 -19.18 -23.81
C ASP A 267 -12.46 -19.65 -25.20
N ARG A 268 -11.17 -20.02 -25.35
CA ARG A 268 -10.56 -20.53 -26.58
C ARG A 268 -10.30 -22.02 -26.57
N GLY A 269 -10.90 -22.71 -25.61
CA GLY A 269 -10.91 -24.17 -25.53
C GLY A 269 -9.66 -24.79 -24.88
N LEU A 270 -8.82 -24.00 -24.18
CA LEU A 270 -7.72 -24.56 -23.39
C LEU A 270 -8.23 -25.07 -22.05
N HIS A 271 -7.77 -26.26 -21.66
CA HIS A 271 -8.01 -26.82 -20.35
C HIS A 271 -6.81 -26.54 -19.43
N ILE A 272 -7.07 -25.89 -18.32
CA ILE A 272 -6.07 -25.57 -17.28
C ILE A 272 -6.33 -26.50 -16.10
N PRO A 273 -5.33 -27.25 -15.62
CA PRO A 273 -3.91 -27.17 -15.94
C PRO A 273 -3.43 -28.14 -17.04
N GLN A 274 -4.31 -28.91 -17.72
CA GLN A 274 -3.93 -30.00 -18.62
C GLN A 274 -3.13 -29.55 -19.84
N ASP A 275 -3.58 -28.49 -20.51
CA ASP A 275 -2.91 -27.95 -21.70
C ASP A 275 -1.83 -26.92 -21.34
N LEU A 276 -1.97 -26.25 -20.19
CA LEU A 276 -1.13 -25.15 -19.75
C LEU A 276 -1.29 -24.92 -18.25
N GLY A 277 -0.20 -24.92 -17.50
CA GLY A 277 -0.23 -24.58 -16.08
C GLY A 277 -0.42 -23.07 -15.88
N VAL A 278 -1.16 -22.69 -14.84
CA VAL A 278 -1.26 -21.29 -14.39
C VAL A 278 -1.02 -21.23 -12.89
N ALA A 279 -0.10 -20.36 -12.48
CA ALA A 279 0.23 -20.09 -11.10
C ALA A 279 0.25 -18.59 -10.82
N ILE A 280 0.06 -18.20 -9.56
CA ILE A 280 0.08 -16.80 -9.10
C ILE A 280 0.92 -16.65 -7.85
N SER A 281 1.66 -15.55 -7.71
CA SER A 281 2.51 -15.29 -6.55
C SER A 281 1.76 -14.66 -5.36
N VAL A 282 0.61 -14.08 -5.60
CA VAL A 282 -0.18 -13.43 -4.56
C VAL A 282 -1.40 -14.27 -4.28
N LEU A 283 -1.34 -15.07 -3.21
CA LEU A 283 -2.53 -15.66 -2.63
C LEU A 283 -3.32 -14.56 -1.93
N ARG A 284 -4.38 -14.07 -2.56
CA ARG A 284 -5.42 -13.34 -1.81
C ARG A 284 -5.97 -14.30 -0.77
N ASN A 285 -5.64 -14.02 0.48
CA ASN A 285 -6.32 -14.52 1.67
C ASN A 285 -7.39 -15.57 1.42
N PHE A 286 -6.99 -16.82 1.44
CA PHE A 286 -7.85 -17.81 2.06
C PHE A 286 -7.84 -17.45 3.54
N GLN A 287 -8.81 -16.64 3.98
CA GLN A 287 -9.19 -16.66 5.37
C GLN A 287 -9.57 -18.10 5.66
N ARG A 288 -8.72 -18.83 6.36
CA ARG A 288 -9.20 -19.92 7.18
C ARG A 288 -10.19 -19.28 8.16
N ARG A 289 -11.47 -19.41 7.88
CA ARG A 289 -12.47 -19.34 8.93
C ARG A 289 -12.18 -20.56 9.80
N VAL A 290 -11.60 -20.30 10.96
CA VAL A 290 -11.64 -21.20 12.10
C VAL A 290 -12.97 -20.94 12.79
#